data_adef5a62dcf0d2e4473e3f7ba89ee268
#
_entry.id   adef5a62dcf0d2e4473e3f7ba89ee268
#
_cell.length_a   1.000
_cell.length_b   1.000
_cell.length_c   1.000
_cell.angle_alpha   90.00
_cell.angle_beta   90.00
_cell.angle_gamma   90.00
#
_symmetry.space_group_name_H-M   'P 1'
#
loop_
_entity.id
_entity.type
_entity.pdbx_description
1 polymer ?
#
loop_
_entity_poly.entity_id
_entity_poly.type
_entity_poly.pdbx_seq_one_letter_code
_entity_poly.pdbx_strand_id
1 'polypeptide(L)'
;MITQTVIHPDAAGIDLASEVHYVAVPADRDPQPVRHFGPTTDQLIVLADWLQKCGIRTVAMEATGVYWIPLFELLEARGLEVCLVNAQRVRHVPGRKSDVQDCQWLQFLHSVGLLHASFRPAIEVCAVRTLLRHRDSLVQVASAHLLRLQKALDQMNVLLHRAVTDITGTTGLAILDAIVAGERDPQKLAAHRDHRCKKSVGEIAAALKGDWKVEQLFALRQSLAAWRFHHQLADECLQEIHRMAAKLESRTEAAAPPPTKRGKQPDEAVRTLLFQKFGVDVTAVDGVNTHVGYTF
;
A
#
# COMPACT_ATOMS: atom_id res chain seq x y z
N MET A 1 -33.57 -11.71 -34.66
CA MET A 1 -33.00 -10.59 -33.86
C MET A 1 -32.95 -11.07 -32.42
N ILE A 2 -31.78 -11.14 -31.79
CA ILE A 2 -31.67 -11.42 -30.35
C ILE A 2 -32.06 -10.12 -29.68
N THR A 3 -33.24 -10.06 -29.06
CA THR A 3 -33.65 -8.93 -28.24
C THR A 3 -32.77 -8.97 -26.97
N GLN A 4 -31.75 -8.12 -26.90
CA GLN A 4 -30.93 -7.98 -25.67
C GLN A 4 -31.82 -7.43 -24.56
N THR A 5 -31.92 -8.19 -23.48
CA THR A 5 -32.64 -7.75 -22.29
C THR A 5 -31.80 -6.70 -21.53
N VAL A 6 -32.29 -5.49 -21.42
CA VAL A 6 -31.69 -4.45 -20.62
C VAL A 6 -31.96 -4.74 -19.15
N ILE A 7 -30.93 -4.93 -18.35
CA ILE A 7 -31.00 -5.23 -16.91
C ILE A 7 -30.97 -3.93 -16.09
N HIS A 8 -30.10 -2.99 -16.50
CA HIS A 8 -29.95 -1.69 -15.84
C HIS A 8 -30.29 -0.57 -16.84
N PRO A 9 -31.59 -0.20 -16.99
CA PRO A 9 -32.01 0.83 -17.94
C PRO A 9 -31.49 2.24 -17.57
N ASP A 10 -31.16 2.46 -16.30
CA ASP A 10 -30.66 3.72 -15.75
C ASP A 10 -29.14 3.68 -15.54
N ALA A 11 -28.43 2.98 -16.42
CA ALA A 11 -26.97 2.80 -16.32
C ALA A 11 -26.20 3.87 -17.07
N ALA A 12 -25.15 4.41 -16.45
CA ALA A 12 -24.15 5.24 -17.13
C ALA A 12 -22.79 4.52 -17.20
N GLY A 13 -21.94 4.96 -18.14
CA GLY A 13 -20.55 4.50 -18.28
C GLY A 13 -19.59 5.68 -18.23
N ILE A 14 -18.51 5.56 -17.47
CA ILE A 14 -17.50 6.60 -17.31
C ILE A 14 -16.13 6.04 -17.68
N ASP A 15 -15.49 6.66 -18.66
CA ASP A 15 -14.08 6.49 -18.97
C ASP A 15 -13.27 7.59 -18.29
N LEU A 16 -12.30 7.17 -17.46
CA LEU A 16 -11.56 8.05 -16.55
C LEU A 16 -10.12 8.24 -17.03
N ALA A 17 -9.74 9.49 -17.23
CA ALA A 17 -8.36 9.88 -17.47
C ALA A 17 -7.89 10.98 -16.50
N SER A 18 -6.60 11.32 -16.52
CA SER A 18 -6.01 12.33 -15.62
C SER A 18 -6.56 13.74 -15.82
N GLU A 19 -6.98 14.07 -17.02
CA GLU A 19 -7.36 15.44 -17.38
C GLU A 19 -8.84 15.59 -17.72
N VAL A 20 -9.45 14.55 -18.30
CA VAL A 20 -10.83 14.59 -18.80
C VAL A 20 -11.52 13.27 -18.55
N HIS A 21 -12.73 13.30 -18.03
CA HIS A 21 -13.60 12.15 -17.85
C HIS A 21 -14.71 12.18 -18.89
N TYR A 22 -14.84 11.12 -19.68
CA TYR A 22 -15.93 10.96 -20.64
C TYR A 22 -17.04 10.11 -20.04
N VAL A 23 -18.28 10.61 -20.16
CA VAL A 23 -19.45 10.01 -19.52
C VAL A 23 -20.55 9.80 -20.53
N ALA A 24 -21.07 8.58 -20.61
CA ALA A 24 -22.21 8.23 -21.45
C ALA A 24 -23.42 7.85 -20.59
N VAL A 25 -24.58 8.37 -20.96
CA VAL A 25 -25.89 7.98 -20.44
C VAL A 25 -26.74 7.39 -21.58
N PRO A 26 -27.87 6.72 -21.30
CA PRO A 26 -28.80 6.26 -22.37
C PRO A 26 -29.26 7.43 -23.25
N ALA A 27 -29.39 7.16 -24.55
CA ALA A 27 -29.64 8.20 -25.56
C ALA A 27 -30.97 8.94 -25.38
N ASP A 28 -31.92 8.37 -24.66
CA ASP A 28 -33.22 8.96 -24.33
C ASP A 28 -33.20 9.89 -23.10
N ARG A 29 -32.09 10.01 -22.39
CA ARG A 29 -31.98 10.74 -21.13
C ARG A 29 -31.49 12.18 -21.27
N ASP A 30 -30.75 12.48 -22.33
CA ASP A 30 -30.24 13.82 -22.60
C ASP A 30 -30.03 14.01 -24.12
N PRO A 31 -30.32 15.20 -24.70
CA PRO A 31 -30.02 15.49 -26.12
C PRO A 31 -28.54 15.33 -26.48
N GLN A 32 -27.64 15.47 -25.50
CA GLN A 32 -26.20 15.19 -25.59
C GLN A 32 -25.84 14.05 -24.63
N PRO A 33 -26.11 12.80 -25.01
CA PRO A 33 -25.96 11.65 -24.11
C PRO A 33 -24.52 11.30 -23.77
N VAL A 34 -23.55 11.90 -24.44
CA VAL A 34 -22.12 11.82 -24.11
C VAL A 34 -21.59 13.22 -23.81
N ARG A 35 -21.01 13.36 -22.64
CA ARG A 35 -20.37 14.61 -22.19
C ARG A 35 -18.99 14.33 -21.63
N HIS A 36 -18.18 15.38 -21.51
CA HIS A 36 -16.88 15.32 -20.84
C HIS A 36 -16.81 16.35 -19.72
N PHE A 37 -16.06 16.03 -18.66
CA PHE A 37 -15.89 16.82 -17.46
C PHE A 37 -14.40 16.83 -17.07
N GLY A 38 -13.96 17.94 -16.46
CA GLY A 38 -12.61 18.03 -15.91
C GLY A 38 -12.45 17.26 -14.58
N PRO A 39 -11.22 17.10 -14.09
CA PRO A 39 -10.91 16.34 -12.88
C PRO A 39 -11.09 17.15 -11.58
N THR A 40 -11.40 18.45 -11.66
CA THR A 40 -11.56 19.30 -10.47
C THR A 40 -12.81 18.94 -9.70
N THR A 41 -12.81 19.14 -8.38
CA THR A 41 -13.95 18.84 -7.52
C THR A 41 -15.25 19.47 -8.03
N ASP A 42 -15.21 20.72 -8.48
CA ASP A 42 -16.38 21.40 -9.02
C ASP A 42 -16.93 20.71 -10.28
N GLN A 43 -16.03 20.25 -11.17
CA GLN A 43 -16.43 19.52 -12.37
C GLN A 43 -16.98 18.13 -12.04
N LEU A 44 -16.45 17.45 -11.02
CA LEU A 44 -17.00 16.18 -10.54
C LEU A 44 -18.39 16.36 -9.93
N ILE A 45 -18.63 17.48 -9.22
CA ILE A 45 -19.95 17.84 -8.71
C ILE A 45 -20.94 18.06 -9.86
N VAL A 46 -20.56 18.85 -10.88
CA VAL A 46 -21.37 19.09 -12.09
C VAL A 46 -21.69 17.78 -12.81
N LEU A 47 -20.73 16.86 -12.90
CA LEU A 47 -20.91 15.52 -13.47
C LEU A 47 -21.98 14.74 -12.67
N ALA A 48 -21.85 14.69 -11.36
CA ALA A 48 -22.77 13.97 -10.50
C ALA A 48 -24.18 14.56 -10.55
N ASP A 49 -24.32 15.88 -10.56
CA ASP A 49 -25.60 16.59 -10.70
C ASP A 49 -26.26 16.28 -12.06
N TRP A 50 -25.45 16.22 -13.14
CA TRP A 50 -25.95 15.87 -14.46
C TRP A 50 -26.46 14.42 -14.52
N LEU A 51 -25.72 13.46 -13.93
CA LEU A 51 -26.16 12.07 -13.83
C LEU A 51 -27.51 11.94 -13.09
N GLN A 52 -27.65 12.63 -11.95
CA GLN A 52 -28.91 12.64 -11.20
C GLN A 52 -30.05 13.27 -12.02
N LYS A 53 -29.80 14.36 -12.74
CA LYS A 53 -30.78 15.00 -13.64
C LYS A 53 -31.23 14.05 -14.77
N CYS A 54 -30.31 13.23 -15.29
CA CYS A 54 -30.62 12.18 -16.29
C CYS A 54 -31.33 10.97 -15.69
N GLY A 55 -31.60 10.93 -14.38
CA GLY A 55 -32.26 9.81 -13.70
C GLY A 55 -31.39 8.56 -13.63
N ILE A 56 -30.08 8.70 -13.66
CA ILE A 56 -29.13 7.57 -13.53
C ILE A 56 -29.14 7.05 -12.10
N ARG A 57 -29.11 5.73 -11.94
CA ARG A 57 -29.06 5.03 -10.64
C ARG A 57 -27.78 4.26 -10.43
N THR A 58 -27.20 3.76 -11.51
CA THR A 58 -25.99 2.94 -11.44
C THR A 58 -24.98 3.36 -12.49
N VAL A 59 -23.70 3.33 -12.12
CA VAL A 59 -22.61 3.86 -12.94
C VAL A 59 -21.50 2.81 -13.03
N ALA A 60 -21.08 2.45 -14.24
CA ALA A 60 -19.86 1.68 -14.44
C ALA A 60 -18.69 2.62 -14.69
N MET A 61 -17.57 2.40 -13.98
CA MET A 61 -16.32 3.13 -14.21
C MET A 61 -15.11 2.20 -14.16
N GLU A 62 -14.08 2.53 -14.97
CA GLU A 62 -12.85 1.75 -15.00
C GLU A 62 -11.90 2.15 -13.85
N ALA A 63 -11.32 1.14 -13.17
CA ALA A 63 -10.35 1.34 -12.09
C ALA A 63 -8.95 1.68 -12.66
N THR A 64 -8.82 2.81 -13.37
CA THR A 64 -7.54 3.25 -13.94
C THR A 64 -6.80 4.16 -12.96
N GLY A 65 -5.61 3.74 -12.54
CA GLY A 65 -4.78 4.49 -11.59
C GLY A 65 -5.51 4.79 -10.28
N VAL A 66 -5.48 6.07 -9.87
CA VAL A 66 -6.13 6.57 -8.65
C VAL A 66 -7.26 7.58 -8.93
N TYR A 67 -7.48 7.92 -10.22
CA TYR A 67 -8.38 8.99 -10.65
C TYR A 67 -9.86 8.68 -10.37
N TRP A 68 -10.21 7.42 -10.27
CA TRP A 68 -11.56 6.96 -9.99
C TRP A 68 -12.00 7.24 -8.53
N ILE A 69 -11.06 7.35 -7.57
CA ILE A 69 -11.39 7.39 -6.13
C ILE A 69 -12.27 8.59 -5.77
N PRO A 70 -11.91 9.84 -6.10
CA PRO A 70 -12.72 10.99 -5.72
C PRO A 70 -14.13 10.97 -6.33
N LEU A 71 -14.24 10.55 -7.59
CA LEU A 71 -15.53 10.46 -8.25
C LEU A 71 -16.38 9.32 -7.68
N PHE A 72 -15.78 8.17 -7.43
CA PHE A 72 -16.46 7.02 -6.80
C PHE A 72 -17.11 7.42 -5.48
N GLU A 73 -16.34 8.06 -4.59
CA GLU A 73 -16.80 8.49 -3.27
C GLU A 73 -17.91 9.55 -3.36
N LEU A 74 -17.79 10.46 -4.31
CA LEU A 74 -18.81 11.47 -4.57
C LEU A 74 -20.13 10.84 -5.05
N LEU A 75 -20.05 9.87 -5.99
CA LEU A 75 -21.23 9.21 -6.55
C LEU A 75 -21.93 8.33 -5.50
N GLU A 76 -21.17 7.57 -4.69
CA GLU A 76 -21.72 6.82 -3.56
C GLU A 76 -22.42 7.74 -2.54
N ALA A 77 -21.78 8.87 -2.18
CA ALA A 77 -22.37 9.85 -1.27
C ALA A 77 -23.66 10.49 -1.81
N ARG A 78 -23.83 10.48 -3.15
CA ARG A 78 -25.06 10.92 -3.84
C ARG A 78 -26.11 9.82 -4.00
N GLY A 79 -25.84 8.60 -3.50
CA GLY A 79 -26.75 7.46 -3.55
C GLY A 79 -26.78 6.72 -4.89
N LEU A 80 -25.78 6.94 -5.76
CA LEU A 80 -25.62 6.13 -6.99
C LEU A 80 -24.87 4.84 -6.66
N GLU A 81 -25.32 3.75 -7.26
CA GLU A 81 -24.61 2.47 -7.20
C GLU A 81 -23.43 2.49 -8.19
N VAL A 82 -22.21 2.26 -7.71
CA VAL A 82 -21.02 2.34 -8.55
C VAL A 82 -20.42 0.95 -8.79
N CYS A 83 -20.42 0.52 -10.05
CA CYS A 83 -19.78 -0.69 -10.56
C CYS A 83 -18.34 -0.36 -10.99
N LEU A 84 -17.37 -0.54 -10.09
CA LEU A 84 -15.96 -0.37 -10.42
C LEU A 84 -15.45 -1.60 -11.16
N VAL A 85 -15.00 -1.45 -12.41
CA VAL A 85 -14.55 -2.57 -13.24
C VAL A 85 -13.04 -2.58 -13.45
N ASN A 86 -12.45 -3.76 -13.54
CA ASN A 86 -11.04 -3.92 -13.85
C ASN A 86 -10.80 -3.68 -15.35
N ALA A 87 -9.94 -2.73 -15.68
CA ALA A 87 -9.52 -2.38 -17.03
C ALA A 87 -9.16 -3.59 -17.91
N GLN A 88 -8.48 -4.58 -17.36
CA GLN A 88 -8.06 -5.77 -18.09
C GLN A 88 -9.24 -6.62 -18.59
N ARG A 89 -10.36 -6.63 -17.86
CA ARG A 89 -11.55 -7.40 -18.25
C ARG A 89 -12.38 -6.71 -19.33
N VAL A 90 -12.24 -5.41 -19.51
CA VAL A 90 -13.00 -4.60 -20.47
C VAL A 90 -12.26 -4.44 -21.80
N ARG A 91 -10.93 -4.55 -21.81
CA ARG A 91 -10.04 -4.29 -22.97
C ARG A 91 -10.14 -5.29 -24.14
N HIS A 92 -10.85 -6.41 -24.01
CA HIS A 92 -10.80 -7.49 -25.01
C HIS A 92 -11.73 -7.32 -26.22
N VAL A 93 -12.25 -6.12 -26.50
CA VAL A 93 -13.04 -5.90 -27.73
C VAL A 93 -12.20 -5.11 -28.74
N PRO A 94 -11.81 -5.74 -29.89
CA PRO A 94 -11.05 -5.08 -30.94
C PRO A 94 -11.83 -3.93 -31.59
N GLY A 95 -11.14 -2.83 -31.93
CA GLY A 95 -11.71 -1.80 -32.78
C GLY A 95 -12.08 -0.48 -32.09
N ARG A 96 -11.90 -0.33 -30.79
CA ARG A 96 -12.13 0.95 -30.09
C ARG A 96 -10.94 1.90 -30.29
N LYS A 97 -11.23 3.15 -30.66
CA LYS A 97 -10.21 4.15 -30.94
C LYS A 97 -10.45 5.51 -30.27
N SER A 98 -11.46 5.66 -29.39
CA SER A 98 -11.75 6.94 -28.75
C SER A 98 -12.42 6.77 -27.39
N ASP A 99 -12.12 7.70 -26.46
CA ASP A 99 -12.68 7.77 -25.11
C ASP A 99 -14.22 7.86 -25.10
N VAL A 100 -14.79 8.49 -26.15
CA VAL A 100 -16.24 8.53 -26.38
C VAL A 100 -16.82 7.13 -26.61
N GLN A 101 -16.14 6.31 -27.41
CA GLN A 101 -16.56 4.92 -27.65
C GLN A 101 -16.38 4.06 -26.41
N ASP A 102 -15.37 4.34 -25.59
CA ASP A 102 -15.07 3.57 -24.39
C ASP A 102 -16.11 3.83 -23.30
N CYS A 103 -16.53 5.08 -23.02
CA CYS A 103 -17.59 5.36 -22.07
C CYS A 103 -18.96 4.83 -22.55
N GLN A 104 -19.29 4.90 -23.85
CA GLN A 104 -20.52 4.33 -24.41
C GLN A 104 -20.54 2.81 -24.31
N TRP A 105 -19.39 2.17 -24.50
CA TRP A 105 -19.25 0.73 -24.37
C TRP A 105 -19.41 0.26 -22.92
N LEU A 106 -18.81 0.98 -21.98
CA LEU A 106 -19.01 0.72 -20.54
C LEU A 106 -20.49 0.84 -20.17
N GLN A 107 -21.15 1.91 -20.63
CA GLN A 107 -22.59 2.10 -20.42
C GLN A 107 -23.40 0.95 -20.98
N PHE A 108 -23.13 0.52 -22.21
CA PHE A 108 -23.80 -0.60 -22.86
C PHE A 108 -23.59 -1.91 -22.11
N LEU A 109 -22.34 -2.30 -21.81
CA LEU A 109 -22.03 -3.52 -21.08
C LEU A 109 -22.70 -3.54 -19.70
N HIS A 110 -22.74 -2.39 -19.03
CA HIS A 110 -23.39 -2.26 -17.74
C HIS A 110 -24.89 -2.40 -17.85
N SER A 111 -25.50 -1.78 -18.86
CA SER A 111 -26.95 -1.83 -19.09
C SER A 111 -27.47 -3.27 -19.33
N VAL A 112 -26.66 -4.12 -19.94
CA VAL A 112 -27.01 -5.54 -20.20
C VAL A 112 -26.47 -6.51 -19.16
N GLY A 113 -25.87 -6.01 -18.05
CA GLY A 113 -25.43 -6.83 -16.92
C GLY A 113 -24.20 -7.69 -17.17
N LEU A 114 -23.34 -7.33 -18.14
CA LEU A 114 -22.12 -8.07 -18.48
C LEU A 114 -20.88 -7.65 -17.67
N LEU A 115 -21.00 -6.63 -16.83
CA LEU A 115 -19.91 -6.17 -15.98
C LEU A 115 -19.99 -6.77 -14.58
N HIS A 116 -18.84 -7.16 -14.06
CA HIS A 116 -18.69 -7.61 -12.69
C HIS A 116 -17.93 -6.56 -11.90
N ALA A 117 -18.55 -6.06 -10.82
CA ALA A 117 -17.91 -5.10 -9.94
C ALA A 117 -16.69 -5.72 -9.26
N SER A 118 -15.61 -4.94 -9.18
CA SER A 118 -14.47 -5.25 -8.33
C SER A 118 -14.86 -5.01 -6.87
N PHE A 119 -14.47 -5.91 -5.98
CA PHE A 119 -14.69 -5.71 -4.55
C PHE A 119 -13.95 -4.48 -4.06
N ARG A 120 -14.67 -3.55 -3.43
CA ARG A 120 -14.11 -2.44 -2.69
C ARG A 120 -14.43 -2.61 -1.20
N PRO A 121 -13.42 -2.66 -0.33
CA PRO A 121 -13.66 -2.66 1.12
C PRO A 121 -14.35 -1.38 1.58
N ALA A 122 -14.91 -1.39 2.79
CA ALA A 122 -15.41 -0.21 3.45
C ALA A 122 -14.32 0.90 3.52
N ILE A 123 -14.74 2.16 3.53
CA ILE A 123 -13.85 3.33 3.43
C ILE A 123 -12.78 3.34 4.54
N GLU A 124 -13.15 2.90 5.74
CA GLU A 124 -12.25 2.79 6.88
C GLU A 124 -11.14 1.75 6.64
N VAL A 125 -11.50 0.63 6.02
CA VAL A 125 -10.54 -0.40 5.63
C VAL A 125 -9.64 0.09 4.49
N CYS A 126 -10.20 0.83 3.53
CA CYS A 126 -9.41 1.46 2.46
C CYS A 126 -8.37 2.43 3.02
N ALA A 127 -8.72 3.21 4.04
CA ALA A 127 -7.81 4.14 4.70
C ALA A 127 -6.63 3.40 5.38
N VAL A 128 -6.90 2.33 6.12
CA VAL A 128 -5.86 1.48 6.73
C VAL A 128 -4.96 0.87 5.65
N ARG A 129 -5.52 0.34 4.56
CA ARG A 129 -4.75 -0.22 3.43
C ARG A 129 -3.86 0.81 2.74
N THR A 130 -4.30 2.06 2.67
CA THR A 130 -3.49 3.16 2.11
C THR A 130 -2.24 3.40 2.96
N LEU A 131 -2.38 3.47 4.28
CA LEU A 131 -1.25 3.64 5.20
C LEU A 131 -0.31 2.44 5.20
N LEU A 132 -0.84 1.21 5.07
CA LEU A 132 -0.01 0.01 4.94
C LEU A 132 0.89 0.08 3.71
N ARG A 133 0.33 0.41 2.55
CA ARG A 133 1.11 0.56 1.31
C ARG A 133 2.15 1.67 1.42
N HIS A 134 1.81 2.77 2.08
CA HIS A 134 2.75 3.86 2.33
C HIS A 134 3.89 3.40 3.24
N ARG A 135 3.58 2.69 4.35
CA ARG A 135 4.58 2.10 5.24
C ARG A 135 5.50 1.14 4.49
N ASP A 136 4.96 0.29 3.61
CA ASP A 136 5.75 -0.64 2.80
C ASP A 136 6.74 0.08 1.90
N SER A 137 6.32 1.16 1.27
CA SER A 137 7.20 2.00 0.47
C SER A 137 8.35 2.58 1.32
N LEU A 138 8.06 3.07 2.53
CA LEU A 138 9.08 3.58 3.46
C LEU A 138 10.08 2.50 3.88
N VAL A 139 9.59 1.28 4.18
CA VAL A 139 10.44 0.13 4.54
C VAL A 139 11.33 -0.29 3.37
N GLN A 140 10.81 -0.26 2.14
CA GLN A 140 11.60 -0.54 0.93
C GLN A 140 12.72 0.49 0.74
N VAL A 141 12.44 1.78 0.92
CA VAL A 141 13.45 2.85 0.85
C VAL A 141 14.49 2.69 1.96
N ALA A 142 14.06 2.40 3.19
CA ALA A 142 14.97 2.13 4.31
C ALA A 142 15.91 0.94 3.97
N SER A 143 15.36 -0.15 3.43
CA SER A 143 16.12 -1.33 3.03
C SER A 143 17.17 -1.01 1.95
N ALA A 144 16.83 -0.14 0.99
CA ALA A 144 17.80 0.31 -0.03
C ALA A 144 18.96 1.10 0.59
N HIS A 145 18.70 1.91 1.61
CA HIS A 145 19.76 2.62 2.35
C HIS A 145 20.62 1.67 3.18
N LEU A 146 20.03 0.62 3.75
CA LEU A 146 20.77 -0.42 4.47
C LEU A 146 21.74 -1.17 3.56
N LEU A 147 21.32 -1.50 2.33
CA LEU A 147 22.20 -2.13 1.33
C LEU A 147 23.35 -1.19 0.92
N ARG A 148 23.11 0.12 0.77
CA ARG A 148 24.15 1.12 0.48
C ARG A 148 25.15 1.23 1.62
N LEU A 149 24.67 1.25 2.86
CA LEU A 149 25.50 1.24 4.07
C LEU A 149 26.40 0.00 4.10
N GLN A 150 25.84 -1.18 3.88
CA GLN A 150 26.60 -2.42 3.83
C GLN A 150 27.65 -2.39 2.72
N LYS A 151 27.29 -1.91 1.51
CA LYS A 151 28.24 -1.77 0.41
C LYS A 151 29.40 -0.83 0.76
N ALA A 152 29.14 0.28 1.47
CA ALA A 152 30.20 1.18 1.90
C ALA A 152 31.16 0.50 2.90
N LEU A 153 30.65 -0.30 3.83
CA LEU A 153 31.46 -1.10 4.75
C LEU A 153 32.30 -2.14 4.00
N ASP A 154 31.72 -2.87 3.05
CA ASP A 154 32.40 -3.88 2.26
C ASP A 154 33.53 -3.28 1.42
N GLN A 155 33.35 -2.07 0.85
CA GLN A 155 34.40 -1.35 0.11
C GLN A 155 35.57 -0.90 0.97
N MET A 156 35.38 -0.85 2.27
CA MET A 156 36.44 -0.61 3.27
C MET A 156 36.97 -1.92 3.88
N ASN A 157 36.50 -3.07 3.43
CA ASN A 157 36.77 -4.40 4.00
C ASN A 157 36.37 -4.48 5.50
N VAL A 158 35.36 -3.72 5.92
CA VAL A 158 34.77 -3.77 7.27
C VAL A 158 33.58 -4.72 7.23
N LEU A 159 33.80 -5.96 7.63
CA LEU A 159 32.87 -7.07 7.41
C LEU A 159 31.85 -7.19 8.58
N LEU A 160 31.18 -6.10 8.94
CA LEU A 160 30.24 -6.07 10.05
C LEU A 160 29.13 -7.13 9.92
N HIS A 161 28.61 -7.37 8.72
CA HIS A 161 27.61 -8.40 8.44
C HIS A 161 28.09 -9.84 8.74
N ARG A 162 29.41 -10.07 8.80
CA ARG A 162 30.01 -11.32 9.25
C ARG A 162 30.24 -11.34 10.77
N ALA A 163 30.33 -10.17 11.39
CA ALA A 163 30.55 -10.03 12.83
C ALA A 163 29.25 -10.19 13.63
N VAL A 164 28.15 -9.71 13.12
CA VAL A 164 26.84 -9.72 13.79
C VAL A 164 25.78 -10.39 12.90
N THR A 165 24.76 -10.97 13.52
CA THR A 165 23.65 -11.61 12.78
C THR A 165 22.77 -10.59 12.08
N ASP A 166 22.60 -9.42 12.71
CA ASP A 166 21.80 -8.31 12.21
C ASP A 166 22.56 -7.00 12.45
N ILE A 167 22.90 -6.31 11.35
CA ILE A 167 23.61 -5.03 11.41
C ILE A 167 22.73 -3.89 11.93
N THR A 168 21.42 -4.06 11.91
CA THR A 168 20.44 -3.11 12.48
C THR A 168 20.06 -3.45 13.92
N GLY A 169 20.58 -4.54 14.47
CA GLY A 169 20.40 -4.91 15.87
C GLY A 169 21.27 -4.07 16.83
N THR A 170 21.08 -4.26 18.11
CA THR A 170 21.74 -3.48 19.18
C THR A 170 23.25 -3.35 18.99
N THR A 171 23.96 -4.50 18.81
CA THR A 171 25.42 -4.50 18.59
C THR A 171 25.81 -3.83 17.28
N GLY A 172 25.08 -4.11 16.19
CA GLY A 172 25.39 -3.54 14.88
C GLY A 172 25.25 -2.04 14.85
N LEU A 173 24.15 -1.50 15.37
CA LEU A 173 23.91 -0.04 15.44
C LEU A 173 24.92 0.64 16.34
N ALA A 174 25.27 0.08 17.51
CA ALA A 174 26.27 0.66 18.41
C ALA A 174 27.65 0.75 17.74
N ILE A 175 28.05 -0.30 16.97
CA ILE A 175 29.29 -0.27 16.21
C ILE A 175 29.22 0.79 15.09
N LEU A 176 28.12 0.85 14.33
CA LEU A 176 27.93 1.85 13.27
C LEU A 176 28.01 3.28 13.81
N ASP A 177 27.41 3.54 14.97
CA ASP A 177 27.46 4.85 15.63
C ASP A 177 28.88 5.21 16.03
N ALA A 178 29.62 4.27 16.61
CA ALA A 178 31.02 4.48 16.97
C ALA A 178 31.89 4.75 15.73
N ILE A 179 31.67 4.01 14.61
CA ILE A 179 32.37 4.27 13.34
C ILE A 179 32.05 5.68 12.83
N VAL A 180 30.79 6.10 12.85
CA VAL A 180 30.37 7.45 12.41
C VAL A 180 30.94 8.53 13.33
N ALA A 181 31.05 8.26 14.63
CA ALA A 181 31.67 9.14 15.61
C ALA A 181 33.21 9.26 15.49
N GLY A 182 33.83 8.43 14.64
CA GLY A 182 35.26 8.49 14.36
C GLY A 182 36.11 7.38 14.97
N GLU A 183 35.52 6.41 15.68
CA GLU A 183 36.27 5.27 16.19
C GLU A 183 36.73 4.35 15.05
N ARG A 184 38.01 3.90 15.11
CA ARG A 184 38.64 3.03 14.10
C ARG A 184 39.35 1.83 14.71
N ASP A 185 39.52 1.82 16.04
CA ASP A 185 40.12 0.69 16.72
C ASP A 185 39.15 -0.50 16.77
N PRO A 186 39.51 -1.64 16.12
CA PRO A 186 38.65 -2.79 16.07
C PRO A 186 38.29 -3.37 17.45
N GLN A 187 39.16 -3.23 18.44
CA GLN A 187 38.92 -3.71 19.81
C GLN A 187 37.87 -2.85 20.52
N LYS A 188 37.97 -1.52 20.38
CA LYS A 188 36.99 -0.59 20.92
C LYS A 188 35.63 -0.77 20.23
N LEU A 189 35.60 -0.92 18.91
CA LEU A 189 34.38 -1.21 18.17
C LEU A 189 33.73 -2.53 18.63
N ALA A 190 34.52 -3.59 18.81
CA ALA A 190 34.05 -4.89 19.28
C ALA A 190 33.56 -4.86 20.74
N ALA A 191 34.02 -3.91 21.56
CA ALA A 191 33.54 -3.73 22.94
C ALA A 191 32.05 -3.37 23.05
N HIS A 192 31.40 -2.86 21.96
CA HIS A 192 29.97 -2.63 21.89
C HIS A 192 29.13 -3.92 21.77
N ARG A 193 29.78 -5.10 21.84
CA ARG A 193 29.12 -6.40 21.78
C ARG A 193 28.07 -6.55 22.88
N ASP A 194 26.82 -6.83 22.51
CA ASP A 194 25.78 -7.25 23.45
C ASP A 194 26.05 -8.69 23.94
N HIS A 195 25.68 -8.99 25.19
CA HIS A 195 25.88 -10.29 25.82
C HIS A 195 25.21 -11.45 25.04
N ARG A 196 24.14 -11.18 24.30
CA ARG A 196 23.41 -12.17 23.46
C ARG A 196 24.14 -12.49 22.15
N CYS A 197 25.17 -11.70 21.76
CA CYS A 197 25.90 -11.94 20.55
C CYS A 197 26.70 -13.26 20.65
N LYS A 198 26.54 -14.13 19.65
CA LYS A 198 27.19 -15.46 19.67
C LYS A 198 28.71 -15.39 19.46
N LYS A 199 29.20 -14.42 18.67
CA LYS A 199 30.63 -14.24 18.39
C LYS A 199 31.36 -13.57 19.55
N SER A 200 32.60 -13.97 19.74
CA SER A 200 33.50 -13.37 20.73
C SER A 200 33.92 -11.95 20.30
N VAL A 201 34.41 -11.16 21.25
CA VAL A 201 34.99 -9.82 20.99
C VAL A 201 36.13 -9.92 19.99
N GLY A 202 37.00 -10.96 20.11
CA GLY A 202 38.13 -11.16 19.17
C GLY A 202 37.68 -11.43 17.74
N GLU A 203 36.66 -12.26 17.54
CA GLU A 203 36.11 -12.54 16.20
C GLU A 203 35.46 -11.29 15.58
N ILE A 204 34.74 -10.50 16.41
CA ILE A 204 34.15 -9.23 15.95
C ILE A 204 35.24 -8.24 15.59
N ALA A 205 36.27 -8.08 16.43
CA ALA A 205 37.40 -7.19 16.16
C ALA A 205 38.15 -7.60 14.87
N ALA A 206 38.33 -8.87 14.64
CA ALA A 206 38.98 -9.36 13.41
C ALA A 206 38.19 -9.00 12.14
N ALA A 207 36.85 -9.06 12.21
CA ALA A 207 35.99 -8.71 11.08
C ALA A 207 35.87 -7.18 10.85
N LEU A 208 36.23 -6.37 11.85
CA LEU A 208 36.17 -4.91 11.77
C LEU A 208 37.54 -4.27 11.38
N LYS A 209 38.56 -5.07 11.11
CA LYS A 209 39.81 -4.57 10.55
C LYS A 209 39.60 -4.21 9.09
N GLY A 210 39.63 -2.92 8.77
CA GLY A 210 39.37 -2.43 7.42
C GLY A 210 40.32 -1.29 7.01
N ASP A 211 40.19 -0.88 5.76
CA ASP A 211 40.86 0.28 5.18
C ASP A 211 39.88 1.44 5.10
N TRP A 212 40.02 2.39 6.02
CA TRP A 212 39.08 3.48 6.20
C TRP A 212 39.21 4.57 5.12
N LYS A 213 38.21 4.67 4.22
CA LYS A 213 38.16 5.61 3.11
C LYS A 213 37.16 6.75 3.42
N VAL A 214 37.59 7.99 3.27
CA VAL A 214 36.82 9.18 3.66
C VAL A 214 35.49 9.26 2.91
N GLU A 215 35.49 8.98 1.61
CA GLU A 215 34.29 8.99 0.78
C GLU A 215 33.30 7.88 1.19
N GLN A 216 33.81 6.70 1.58
CA GLN A 216 32.94 5.59 2.02
C GLN A 216 32.38 5.86 3.42
N LEU A 217 33.14 6.47 4.31
CA LEU A 217 32.66 6.92 5.62
C LEU A 217 31.59 7.99 5.48
N PHE A 218 31.76 8.91 4.53
CA PHE A 218 30.73 9.90 4.22
C PHE A 218 29.43 9.24 3.73
N ALA A 219 29.53 8.34 2.76
CA ALA A 219 28.38 7.58 2.21
C ALA A 219 27.69 6.72 3.29
N LEU A 220 28.47 6.07 4.15
CA LEU A 220 27.98 5.28 5.29
C LEU A 220 27.18 6.14 6.26
N ARG A 221 27.70 7.31 6.66
CA ARG A 221 27.02 8.25 7.57
C ARG A 221 25.68 8.71 6.99
N GLN A 222 25.66 9.09 5.70
CA GLN A 222 24.43 9.51 5.05
C GLN A 222 23.42 8.37 4.93
N SER A 223 23.88 7.17 4.57
CA SER A 223 23.01 5.98 4.43
C SER A 223 22.41 5.56 5.78
N LEU A 224 23.19 5.64 6.87
CA LEU A 224 22.69 5.35 8.22
C LEU A 224 21.62 6.37 8.65
N ALA A 225 21.87 7.67 8.42
CA ALA A 225 20.93 8.72 8.75
C ALA A 225 19.61 8.56 7.96
N ALA A 226 19.69 8.29 6.66
CA ALA A 226 18.54 8.07 5.80
C ALA A 226 17.77 6.79 6.18
N TRP A 227 18.48 5.69 6.50
CA TRP A 227 17.85 4.48 7.01
C TRP A 227 17.05 4.75 8.28
N ARG A 228 17.63 5.43 9.26
CA ARG A 228 16.95 5.81 10.52
C ARG A 228 15.72 6.67 10.29
N PHE A 229 15.84 7.68 9.42
CA PHE A 229 14.74 8.57 9.10
C PHE A 229 13.55 7.80 8.49
N HIS A 230 13.78 6.98 7.49
CA HIS A 230 12.70 6.21 6.87
C HIS A 230 12.14 5.13 7.79
N HIS A 231 12.97 4.55 8.65
CA HIS A 231 12.50 3.58 9.64
C HIS A 231 11.58 4.25 10.67
N GLN A 232 11.94 5.44 11.16
CA GLN A 232 11.09 6.23 12.05
C GLN A 232 9.74 6.57 11.39
N LEU A 233 9.73 7.03 10.15
CA LEU A 233 8.48 7.30 9.42
C LEU A 233 7.62 6.04 9.27
N ALA A 234 8.25 4.88 9.04
CA ALA A 234 7.53 3.61 8.98
C ALA A 234 6.90 3.21 10.33
N ASP A 235 7.58 3.51 11.44
CA ASP A 235 7.05 3.29 12.80
C ASP A 235 5.90 4.25 13.11
N GLU A 236 6.00 5.51 12.72
CA GLU A 236 4.91 6.49 12.83
C GLU A 236 3.67 6.04 12.05
N CYS A 237 3.85 5.55 10.80
CA CYS A 237 2.76 4.93 10.03
C CYS A 237 2.14 3.75 10.75
N LEU A 238 2.94 2.88 11.38
CA LEU A 238 2.44 1.73 12.12
C LEU A 238 1.57 2.16 13.30
N GLN A 239 1.98 3.19 14.03
CA GLN A 239 1.18 3.75 15.14
C GLN A 239 -0.18 4.27 14.64
N GLU A 240 -0.19 4.99 13.51
CA GLU A 240 -1.42 5.50 12.92
C GLU A 240 -2.33 4.37 12.39
N ILE A 241 -1.75 3.32 11.78
CA ILE A 241 -2.47 2.11 11.38
C ILE A 241 -3.15 1.47 12.59
N HIS A 242 -2.46 1.31 13.71
CA HIS A 242 -3.04 0.77 14.94
C HIS A 242 -4.19 1.65 15.45
N ARG A 243 -4.02 2.98 15.45
CA ARG A 243 -5.05 3.93 15.87
C ARG A 243 -6.31 3.86 15.01
N MET A 244 -6.15 3.74 13.70
CA MET A 244 -7.27 3.63 12.76
C MET A 244 -7.93 2.25 12.85
N ALA A 245 -7.15 1.18 12.86
CA ALA A 245 -7.66 -0.18 12.95
C ALA A 245 -8.42 -0.43 14.26
N ALA A 246 -8.03 0.21 15.37
CA ALA A 246 -8.76 0.12 16.64
C ALA A 246 -10.20 0.64 16.54
N LYS A 247 -10.49 1.58 15.62
CA LYS A 247 -11.84 2.14 15.40
C LYS A 247 -12.74 1.25 14.54
N LEU A 248 -12.19 0.27 13.83
CA LEU A 248 -12.98 -0.67 13.05
C LEU A 248 -13.86 -1.51 13.99
N GLU A 249 -15.02 -1.93 13.50
CA GLU A 249 -15.90 -2.83 14.26
C GLU A 249 -15.21 -4.13 14.62
N SER A 250 -15.42 -4.61 15.83
CA SER A 250 -14.91 -5.90 16.29
C SER A 250 -15.93 -6.99 15.98
N ARG A 251 -15.48 -8.10 15.40
CA ARG A 251 -16.31 -9.27 15.08
C ARG A 251 -16.32 -10.33 16.15
N THR A 252 -15.55 -10.15 17.22
CA THR A 252 -15.54 -11.02 18.39
C THR A 252 -15.34 -10.23 19.67
N GLU A 253 -15.98 -10.66 20.74
CA GLU A 253 -15.80 -10.13 22.08
C GLU A 253 -14.59 -10.77 22.81
N ALA A 254 -14.00 -11.82 22.23
CA ALA A 254 -12.86 -12.51 22.82
C ALA A 254 -11.64 -11.58 22.88
N ALA A 255 -11.04 -11.46 24.09
CA ALA A 255 -9.97 -10.50 24.36
C ALA A 255 -8.67 -10.81 23.60
N ALA A 256 -8.36 -12.08 23.34
CA ALA A 256 -7.11 -12.49 22.70
C ALA A 256 -7.30 -13.76 21.86
N PRO A 257 -6.47 -13.96 20.79
CA PRO A 257 -6.48 -15.17 20.00
C PRO A 257 -5.93 -16.37 20.81
N PRO A 258 -6.26 -17.61 20.41
CA PRO A 258 -5.72 -18.81 21.04
C PRO A 258 -4.19 -18.83 21.03
N PRO A 259 -3.52 -19.42 22.04
CA PRO A 259 -2.07 -19.52 22.05
C PRO A 259 -1.56 -20.30 20.82
N THR A 260 -0.50 -19.81 20.19
CA THR A 260 0.14 -20.47 19.04
C THR A 260 1.44 -21.16 19.43
N LYS A 261 1.70 -22.33 18.84
CA LYS A 261 2.97 -23.07 19.00
C LYS A 261 4.02 -22.69 17.93
N ARG A 262 3.71 -21.78 17.01
CA ARG A 262 4.60 -21.40 15.92
C ARG A 262 5.71 -20.46 16.41
N GLY A 263 6.91 -20.64 15.87
CA GLY A 263 8.22 -20.03 16.16
C GLY A 263 8.23 -18.52 16.40
N LYS A 264 8.85 -17.72 15.57
CA LYS A 264 8.94 -16.27 15.78
C LYS A 264 7.52 -15.68 15.87
N GLN A 265 7.08 -15.35 17.08
CA GLN A 265 5.73 -14.85 17.30
C GLN A 265 5.57 -13.48 16.61
N PRO A 266 4.43 -13.25 15.95
CA PRO A 266 4.07 -11.93 15.48
C PRO A 266 3.92 -10.96 16.67
N ASP A 267 3.96 -9.66 16.40
CA ASP A 267 3.60 -8.65 17.39
C ASP A 267 2.23 -9.00 17.99
N GLU A 268 2.22 -9.30 19.31
CA GLU A 268 1.02 -9.80 20.01
C GLU A 268 -0.12 -8.78 20.00
N ALA A 269 0.22 -7.48 20.06
CA ALA A 269 -0.78 -6.41 20.01
C ALA A 269 -1.46 -6.39 18.64
N VAL A 270 -0.68 -6.50 17.56
CA VAL A 270 -1.20 -6.56 16.19
C VAL A 270 -2.01 -7.82 15.95
N ARG A 271 -1.53 -8.97 16.43
CA ARG A 271 -2.22 -10.24 16.33
C ARG A 271 -3.59 -10.20 17.03
N THR A 272 -3.63 -9.65 18.24
CA THR A 272 -4.86 -9.48 19.01
C THR A 272 -5.83 -8.55 18.28
N LEU A 273 -5.35 -7.42 17.77
CA LEU A 273 -6.18 -6.49 17.00
C LEU A 273 -6.78 -7.15 15.76
N LEU A 274 -5.97 -7.87 14.97
CA LEU A 274 -6.45 -8.60 13.80
C LEU A 274 -7.50 -9.66 14.20
N PHE A 275 -7.25 -10.42 15.26
CA PHE A 275 -8.20 -11.39 15.75
C PHE A 275 -9.55 -10.75 16.12
N GLN A 276 -9.55 -9.64 16.83
CA GLN A 276 -10.77 -8.91 17.17
C GLN A 276 -11.54 -8.42 15.93
N LYS A 277 -10.82 -7.97 14.88
CA LYS A 277 -11.44 -7.43 13.66
C LYS A 277 -11.95 -8.52 12.71
N PHE A 278 -11.29 -9.65 12.64
CA PHE A 278 -11.67 -10.76 11.75
C PHE A 278 -12.51 -11.85 12.44
N GLY A 279 -12.49 -11.91 13.77
CA GLY A 279 -13.12 -12.98 14.55
C GLY A 279 -12.36 -14.31 14.50
N VAL A 280 -11.26 -14.38 13.74
CA VAL A 280 -10.39 -15.54 13.60
C VAL A 280 -8.92 -15.11 13.61
N ASP A 281 -8.02 -15.98 14.05
CA ASP A 281 -6.59 -15.73 14.02
C ASP A 281 -6.04 -15.89 12.59
N VAL A 282 -6.08 -14.82 11.81
CA VAL A 282 -5.58 -14.83 10.42
C VAL A 282 -4.08 -15.15 10.33
N THR A 283 -3.31 -14.91 11.41
CA THR A 283 -1.88 -15.23 11.46
C THR A 283 -1.60 -16.72 11.62
N ALA A 284 -2.61 -17.53 11.92
CA ALA A 284 -2.53 -18.97 11.94
C ALA A 284 -2.50 -19.60 10.54
N VAL A 285 -2.90 -18.84 9.51
CA VAL A 285 -2.87 -19.28 8.10
C VAL A 285 -1.43 -19.26 7.58
N ASP A 286 -1.01 -20.29 6.84
CA ASP A 286 0.32 -20.34 6.25
C ASP A 286 0.52 -19.20 5.24
N GLY A 287 1.64 -18.49 5.38
CA GLY A 287 1.97 -17.31 4.55
C GLY A 287 1.33 -16.00 5.01
N VAL A 288 0.42 -16.03 5.97
CA VAL A 288 -0.15 -14.81 6.55
C VAL A 288 0.61 -14.45 7.82
N ASN A 289 1.35 -13.37 7.81
CA ASN A 289 1.93 -12.74 8.99
C ASN A 289 1.07 -11.54 9.41
N THR A 290 1.44 -10.84 10.48
CA THR A 290 0.72 -9.65 10.96
C THR A 290 0.61 -8.56 9.91
N HIS A 291 1.62 -8.40 9.06
CA HIS A 291 1.62 -7.43 7.98
C HIS A 291 0.62 -7.81 6.86
N VAL A 292 0.67 -9.07 6.40
CA VAL A 292 -0.28 -9.59 5.40
C VAL A 292 -1.71 -9.58 5.94
N GLY A 293 -1.91 -9.84 7.24
CA GLY A 293 -3.21 -9.79 7.90
C GLY A 293 -3.94 -8.45 7.76
N TYR A 294 -3.23 -7.33 7.66
CA TYR A 294 -3.83 -6.02 7.41
C TYR A 294 -4.27 -5.80 5.95
N THR A 295 -3.85 -6.65 5.01
CA THR A 295 -4.19 -6.51 3.59
C THR A 295 -5.49 -7.21 3.22
N PHE A 296 -6.02 -8.05 4.10
CA PHE A 296 -7.34 -8.67 3.97
C PHE A 296 -8.43 -7.76 4.52
#